data_f75adb4cf89d0102388395b38ff5b7a1
#
_entry.id   f75adb4cf89d0102388395b38ff5b7a1
#
_cell.length_a   1.000
_cell.length_b   1.000
_cell.length_c   1.000
_cell.angle_alpha   90.00
_cell.angle_beta   90.00
_cell.angle_gamma   90.00
#
_symmetry.space_group_name_H-M   'P 1'
#
loop_
_entity.id
_entity.type
_entity.pdbx_description
1 polymer ?
#
loop_
_entity_poly.entity_id
_entity_poly.type
_entity_poly.pdbx_seq_one_letter_code
_entity_poly.pdbx_strand_id
1 'polypeptide(L)'
;MYCRGHELRKKLCEQYDIKPIGRFKLLNGRTVISDAGNMDITDEYIIFDCISKTDHNHHESIYCGKYVAEDLCKITGYSLPQLFNPLHYEHSSHGYGGKGSTNSSPKWNPVRKQLYDIVLLIITYQGNIKINSKIFDIKRELEDPKYIEYYPKLQIRSVNTYLIKMNKTFENIIADLQNNNNLRTFKYDLVLDYMEKNNISQHLK
;
A
#
# COMPACT_ATOMS: atom_id res chain seq x y z
N MET A 1 17.44 0.08 -1.76
CA MET A 1 18.34 0.90 -2.66
C MET A 1 18.69 2.21 -1.97
N TYR A 2 19.98 2.53 -1.80
CA TYR A 2 20.40 3.77 -1.11
C TYR A 2 20.17 5.02 -1.97
N CYS A 3 19.49 6.07 -1.42
CA CYS A 3 19.06 7.25 -2.19
C CYS A 3 19.28 8.60 -1.47
N ARG A 4 20.34 8.71 -0.63
CA ARG A 4 20.62 9.92 0.13
C ARG A 4 21.21 11.03 -0.76
N GLY A 5 20.58 12.21 -0.74
CA GLY A 5 21.01 13.40 -1.48
C GLY A 5 20.37 13.49 -2.87
N HIS A 6 20.11 14.74 -3.30
CA HIS A 6 19.43 15.05 -4.55
C HIS A 6 20.16 14.51 -5.79
N GLU A 7 21.47 14.70 -5.85
CA GLU A 7 22.28 14.28 -7.01
C GLU A 7 22.33 12.75 -7.17
N LEU A 8 22.33 11.99 -6.05
CA LEU A 8 22.25 10.53 -6.14
C LEU A 8 20.88 10.10 -6.66
N ARG A 9 19.79 10.75 -6.22
CA ARG A 9 18.43 10.45 -6.72
C ARG A 9 18.30 10.71 -8.22
N LYS A 10 18.91 11.79 -8.76
CA LYS A 10 18.99 12.03 -10.20
C LYS A 10 19.68 10.88 -10.93
N LYS A 11 20.86 10.47 -10.44
CA LYS A 11 21.61 9.35 -11.04
C LYS A 11 20.80 8.04 -11.00
N LEU A 12 20.06 7.78 -9.94
CA LEU A 12 19.17 6.62 -9.87
C LEU A 12 18.05 6.70 -10.93
N CYS A 13 17.46 7.88 -11.14
CA CYS A 13 16.47 8.09 -12.20
C CYS A 13 17.01 7.96 -13.63
N GLU A 14 18.33 8.08 -13.83
CA GLU A 14 18.97 7.76 -15.11
C GLU A 14 19.02 6.25 -15.37
N GLN A 15 19.21 5.45 -14.31
CA GLN A 15 19.38 3.99 -14.38
C GLN A 15 18.06 3.21 -14.24
N TYR A 16 17.11 3.78 -13.51
CA TYR A 16 15.84 3.14 -13.16
C TYR A 16 14.64 4.00 -13.55
N ASP A 17 13.55 3.34 -13.95
CA ASP A 17 12.21 3.93 -14.00
C ASP A 17 11.61 3.83 -12.58
N ILE A 18 11.55 4.97 -11.88
CA ILE A 18 11.21 5.03 -10.45
C ILE A 18 9.77 5.53 -10.31
N LYS A 19 8.87 4.67 -9.84
CA LYS A 19 7.42 4.95 -9.69
C LYS A 19 6.95 4.82 -8.25
N PRO A 20 6.23 5.82 -7.71
CA PRO A 20 5.62 5.68 -6.39
C PRO A 20 4.45 4.70 -6.46
N ILE A 21 4.44 3.68 -5.59
CA ILE A 21 3.42 2.63 -5.59
C ILE A 21 2.54 2.61 -4.35
N GLY A 22 2.88 3.38 -3.32
CA GLY A 22 2.08 3.49 -2.12
C GLY A 22 2.63 4.51 -1.13
N ARG A 23 1.74 5.11 -0.36
CA ARG A 23 2.03 6.04 0.73
C ARG A 23 1.22 5.65 1.95
N PHE A 24 1.90 5.37 3.05
CA PHE A 24 1.32 4.75 4.23
C PHE A 24 1.63 5.55 5.48
N LYS A 25 0.64 5.71 6.35
CA LYS A 25 0.86 6.21 7.71
C LYS A 25 1.65 5.18 8.51
N LEU A 26 2.74 5.58 9.13
CA LEU A 26 3.46 4.72 10.05
C LEU A 26 2.64 4.58 11.35
N LEU A 27 2.45 3.35 11.78
CA LEU A 27 1.70 3.03 12.99
C LEU A 27 2.64 2.82 14.18
N ASN A 28 2.15 3.11 15.40
CA ASN A 28 2.88 2.85 16.62
C ASN A 28 3.25 1.35 16.74
N GLY A 29 4.46 1.07 17.19
CA GLY A 29 5.00 -0.30 17.27
C GLY A 29 5.46 -0.87 15.92
N ARG A 30 5.50 -0.06 14.86
CA ARG A 30 6.04 -0.43 13.56
C ARG A 30 7.23 0.46 13.20
N THR A 31 8.22 -0.13 12.57
CA THR A 31 9.44 0.57 12.13
C THR A 31 9.65 0.32 10.66
N VAL A 32 9.92 1.39 9.93
CA VAL A 32 10.34 1.36 8.52
C VAL A 32 11.63 2.16 8.42
N ILE A 33 12.68 1.51 7.93
CA ILE A 33 14.00 2.12 7.76
C ILE A 33 14.05 2.83 6.40
N SER A 34 14.52 4.06 6.40
CA SER A 34 14.67 4.87 5.19
C SER A 34 15.92 4.47 4.40
N ASP A 35 15.75 4.23 3.10
CA ASP A 35 16.86 4.07 2.16
C ASP A 35 17.68 5.36 1.93
N ALA A 36 17.19 6.49 2.43
CA ALA A 36 17.88 7.78 2.29
C ALA A 36 18.93 8.06 3.40
N GLY A 37 19.16 7.13 4.32
CA GLY A 37 20.13 7.36 5.38
C GLY A 37 20.10 6.34 6.51
N ASN A 38 19.43 5.23 6.34
CA ASN A 38 19.27 4.15 7.32
C ASN A 38 18.71 4.64 8.68
N MET A 39 17.83 5.66 8.62
CA MET A 39 17.15 6.21 9.79
C MET A 39 15.70 5.71 9.82
N ASP A 40 15.16 5.57 11.02
CA ASP A 40 13.74 5.26 11.19
C ASP A 40 12.86 6.38 10.64
N ILE A 41 11.85 6.00 9.89
CA ILE A 41 10.79 6.90 9.44
C ILE A 41 9.80 7.05 10.60
N THR A 42 9.40 8.28 10.91
CA THR A 42 8.64 8.59 12.14
C THR A 42 7.16 8.89 11.92
N ASP A 43 6.73 9.18 10.68
CA ASP A 43 5.36 9.63 10.44
C ASP A 43 4.67 8.86 9.31
N GLU A 44 5.14 9.04 8.09
CA GLU A 44 4.62 8.36 6.90
C GLU A 44 5.77 7.89 6.01
N TYR A 45 5.56 6.77 5.35
CA TYR A 45 6.53 6.26 4.40
C TYR A 45 5.93 6.06 3.01
N ILE A 46 6.76 6.25 2.03
CA ILE A 46 6.44 6.06 0.63
C ILE A 46 7.31 4.95 0.06
N ILE A 47 6.68 4.10 -0.74
CA ILE A 47 7.33 3.00 -1.42
C ILE A 47 7.39 3.32 -2.90
N PHE A 48 8.59 3.18 -3.48
CA PHE A 48 8.80 3.28 -4.92
C PHE A 48 9.20 1.92 -5.47
N ASP A 49 8.68 1.60 -6.65
CA ASP A 49 9.15 0.52 -7.51
C ASP A 49 10.19 1.11 -8.47
N CYS A 50 11.38 0.53 -8.47
CA CYS A 50 12.52 0.96 -9.26
C CYS A 50 12.85 -0.14 -10.28
N ILE A 51 12.40 0.03 -11.51
CA ILE A 51 12.59 -0.92 -12.60
C ILE A 51 13.86 -0.53 -13.37
N SER A 52 14.82 -1.44 -13.47
CA SER A 52 16.03 -1.17 -14.22
C SER A 52 15.73 -0.91 -15.71
N LYS A 53 16.31 0.14 -16.27
CA LYS A 53 16.13 0.47 -17.69
C LYS A 53 16.89 -0.47 -18.63
N THR A 54 17.88 -1.19 -18.12
CA THR A 54 18.68 -2.17 -18.88
C THR A 54 18.15 -3.60 -18.72
N ASP A 55 17.48 -3.91 -17.60
CA ASP A 55 16.86 -5.21 -17.34
C ASP A 55 15.50 -4.99 -16.67
N HIS A 56 14.44 -5.00 -17.46
CA HIS A 56 13.08 -4.77 -16.98
C HIS A 56 12.55 -5.84 -16.01
N ASN A 57 13.25 -6.97 -15.84
CA ASN A 57 12.93 -7.97 -14.83
C ASN A 57 13.59 -7.68 -13.48
N HIS A 58 14.56 -6.76 -13.44
CA HIS A 58 15.24 -6.35 -12.23
C HIS A 58 14.49 -5.21 -11.56
N HIS A 59 13.83 -5.52 -10.44
CA HIS A 59 13.08 -4.60 -9.61
C HIS A 59 13.74 -4.42 -8.26
N GLU A 60 13.92 -3.18 -7.86
CA GLU A 60 14.31 -2.80 -6.51
C GLU A 60 13.26 -1.89 -5.88
N SER A 61 13.34 -1.70 -4.55
CA SER A 61 12.47 -0.78 -3.83
C SER A 61 13.25 0.36 -3.21
N ILE A 62 12.60 1.54 -3.11
CA ILE A 62 13.01 2.62 -2.23
C ILE A 62 11.90 2.83 -1.20
N TYR A 63 12.28 2.76 0.08
CA TYR A 63 11.46 3.17 1.21
C TYR A 63 11.98 4.48 1.75
N CYS A 64 11.16 5.52 1.78
CA CYS A 64 11.59 6.82 2.26
C CYS A 64 10.45 7.62 2.90
N GLY A 65 10.82 8.63 3.68
CA GLY A 65 9.90 9.60 4.22
C GLY A 65 9.49 10.65 3.18
N LYS A 66 8.51 11.47 3.53
CA LYS A 66 7.83 12.44 2.66
C LYS A 66 8.78 13.35 1.87
N TYR A 67 9.77 13.98 2.52
CA TYR A 67 10.67 14.93 1.85
C TYR A 67 11.48 14.30 0.71
N VAL A 68 11.97 13.08 0.92
CA VAL A 68 12.70 12.34 -0.10
C VAL A 68 11.79 11.93 -1.24
N ALA A 69 10.56 11.50 -0.89
CA ALA A 69 9.55 11.12 -1.86
C ALA A 69 9.10 12.31 -2.73
N GLU A 70 8.91 13.49 -2.15
CA GLU A 70 8.58 14.72 -2.89
C GLU A 70 9.67 15.08 -3.89
N ASP A 71 10.95 14.93 -3.50
CA ASP A 71 12.07 15.19 -4.39
C ASP A 71 12.14 14.17 -5.54
N LEU A 72 11.99 12.87 -5.25
CA LEU A 72 11.89 11.84 -6.29
C LEU A 72 10.73 12.10 -7.26
N CYS A 73 9.57 12.47 -6.74
CA CYS A 73 8.40 12.80 -7.56
C CYS A 73 8.64 14.01 -8.45
N LYS A 74 9.38 15.04 -7.97
CA LYS A 74 9.78 16.20 -8.80
C LYS A 74 10.71 15.79 -9.93
N ILE A 75 11.67 14.88 -9.68
CA ILE A 75 12.62 14.42 -10.70
C ILE A 75 11.91 13.55 -11.74
N THR A 76 10.99 12.67 -11.31
CA THR A 76 10.34 11.69 -12.18
C THR A 76 9.05 12.20 -12.84
N GLY A 77 8.49 13.33 -12.37
CA GLY A 77 7.23 13.88 -12.87
C GLY A 77 5.98 13.20 -12.31
N TYR A 78 6.12 12.24 -11.38
CA TYR A 78 4.97 11.61 -10.73
C TYR A 78 4.41 12.45 -9.57
N SER A 79 3.14 12.20 -9.25
CA SER A 79 2.51 12.73 -8.03
C SER A 79 2.61 11.70 -6.90
N LEU A 80 2.66 12.19 -5.64
CA LEU A 80 2.57 11.31 -4.49
C LEU A 80 1.23 10.56 -4.47
N PRO A 81 1.22 9.24 -4.17
CA PRO A 81 -0.01 8.49 -3.96
C PRO A 81 -0.85 9.07 -2.81
N GLN A 82 -2.15 8.78 -2.84
CA GLN A 82 -3.02 9.09 -1.71
C GLN A 82 -2.52 8.38 -0.45
N LEU A 83 -2.48 9.10 0.67
CA LEU A 83 -2.08 8.52 1.95
C LEU A 83 -3.10 7.48 2.42
N PHE A 84 -2.65 6.25 2.61
CA PHE A 84 -3.40 5.25 3.34
C PHE A 84 -3.18 5.45 4.83
N ASN A 85 -4.21 5.95 5.52
CA ASN A 85 -4.21 6.11 6.96
C ASN A 85 -5.30 5.22 7.58
N PRO A 86 -4.92 4.14 8.27
CA PRO A 86 -5.88 3.24 8.90
C PRO A 86 -6.38 3.72 10.26
N LEU A 87 -5.89 4.84 10.79
CA LEU A 87 -6.29 5.35 12.09
C LEU A 87 -7.66 6.06 12.04
N HIS A 88 -8.40 6.05 13.15
CA HIS A 88 -9.49 6.98 13.35
C HIS A 88 -8.94 8.41 13.37
N TYR A 89 -9.56 9.31 12.62
CA TYR A 89 -9.38 10.74 12.83
C TYR A 89 -10.21 11.15 14.05
N GLU A 90 -9.56 11.50 15.13
CA GLU A 90 -10.19 12.40 16.10
C GLU A 90 -10.36 13.72 15.36
N HIS A 91 -11.60 14.16 15.22
CA HIS A 91 -11.94 15.41 14.52
C HIS A 91 -11.20 16.60 15.15
N SER A 92 -10.05 16.94 14.63
CA SER A 92 -9.61 18.33 14.71
C SER A 92 -10.46 19.09 13.68
N SER A 93 -11.32 19.95 14.18
CA SER A 93 -12.26 20.80 13.44
C SER A 93 -11.52 21.85 12.60
N HIS A 94 -10.87 21.44 11.52
CA HIS A 94 -10.42 22.33 10.46
C HIS A 94 -11.01 21.80 9.16
N GLY A 95 -12.20 22.33 8.86
CA GLY A 95 -12.89 22.10 7.61
C GLY A 95 -12.06 22.63 6.44
N TYR A 96 -11.46 21.75 5.67
CA TYR A 96 -11.10 22.04 4.31
C TYR A 96 -12.23 21.55 3.42
N GLY A 97 -13.18 22.44 3.16
CA GLY A 97 -14.19 22.29 2.11
C GLY A 97 -13.50 22.29 0.75
N GLY A 98 -13.10 21.13 0.28
CA GLY A 98 -12.71 20.92 -1.12
C GLY A 98 -13.95 21.03 -1.99
N LYS A 99 -14.07 22.13 -2.76
CA LYS A 99 -15.08 22.30 -3.80
C LYS A 99 -14.99 21.10 -4.76
N GLY A 100 -16.15 20.47 -5.01
CA GLY A 100 -16.28 19.31 -5.86
C GLY A 100 -15.72 19.52 -7.26
N SER A 101 -14.73 18.71 -7.59
CA SER A 101 -14.39 18.40 -8.96
C SER A 101 -15.37 17.33 -9.43
N THR A 102 -16.20 17.67 -10.42
CA THR A 102 -17.16 16.77 -11.08
C THR A 102 -16.49 15.82 -12.06
N ASN A 103 -15.35 15.26 -11.70
CA ASN A 103 -14.79 14.11 -12.39
C ASN A 103 -15.30 12.87 -11.65
N SER A 104 -16.23 12.13 -12.26
CA SER A 104 -16.72 10.87 -11.75
C SER A 104 -15.55 9.91 -11.59
N SER A 105 -15.04 9.78 -10.36
CA SER A 105 -14.06 8.76 -10.02
C SER A 105 -14.62 7.40 -10.44
N PRO A 106 -13.83 6.51 -11.05
CA PRO A 106 -14.30 5.20 -11.48
C PRO A 106 -14.95 4.49 -10.28
N LYS A 107 -16.12 3.93 -10.51
CA LYS A 107 -16.92 3.28 -9.47
C LYS A 107 -16.32 1.92 -9.14
N TRP A 108 -15.62 1.82 -8.02
CA TRP A 108 -15.08 0.57 -7.54
C TRP A 108 -16.16 -0.49 -7.32
N ASN A 109 -15.90 -1.73 -7.74
CA ASN A 109 -16.67 -2.85 -7.25
C ASN A 109 -16.51 -2.93 -5.71
N PRO A 110 -17.62 -3.01 -4.93
CA PRO A 110 -17.55 -2.95 -3.47
C PRO A 110 -16.66 -4.04 -2.85
N VAL A 111 -16.70 -5.26 -3.39
CA VAL A 111 -15.86 -6.38 -2.92
C VAL A 111 -14.39 -6.11 -3.22
N ARG A 112 -14.08 -5.58 -4.42
CA ARG A 112 -12.72 -5.19 -4.80
C ARG A 112 -12.19 -4.10 -3.87
N LYS A 113 -13.02 -3.12 -3.49
CA LYS A 113 -12.62 -2.06 -2.56
C LYS A 113 -12.32 -2.60 -1.17
N GLN A 114 -13.15 -3.50 -0.63
CA GLN A 114 -12.88 -4.16 0.64
C GLN A 114 -11.57 -4.97 0.58
N LEU A 115 -11.37 -5.75 -0.49
CA LEU A 115 -10.15 -6.53 -0.67
C LEU A 115 -8.90 -5.64 -0.80
N TYR A 116 -9.02 -4.50 -1.46
CA TYR A 116 -7.94 -3.53 -1.57
C TYR A 116 -7.54 -2.96 -0.20
N ASP A 117 -8.52 -2.61 0.63
CA ASP A 117 -8.26 -2.13 2.00
C ASP A 117 -7.59 -3.23 2.87
N ILE A 118 -7.98 -4.51 2.72
CA ILE A 118 -7.29 -5.65 3.34
C ILE A 118 -5.83 -5.72 2.91
N VAL A 119 -5.54 -5.61 1.61
CA VAL A 119 -4.18 -5.66 1.07
C VAL A 119 -3.33 -4.51 1.60
N LEU A 120 -3.87 -3.29 1.68
CA LEU A 120 -3.16 -2.14 2.24
C LEU A 120 -2.85 -2.33 3.74
N LEU A 121 -3.77 -2.93 4.50
CA LEU A 121 -3.53 -3.27 5.91
C LEU A 121 -2.44 -4.34 6.07
N ILE A 122 -2.42 -5.37 5.22
CA ILE A 122 -1.36 -6.38 5.23
C ILE A 122 0.01 -5.73 4.95
N ILE A 123 0.08 -4.83 3.97
CA ILE A 123 1.31 -4.09 3.65
C ILE A 123 1.75 -3.24 4.84
N THR A 124 0.81 -2.51 5.47
CA THR A 124 1.08 -1.71 6.67
C THR A 124 1.55 -2.57 7.83
N TYR A 125 0.98 -3.77 8.00
CA TYR A 125 1.37 -4.71 9.05
C TYR A 125 2.80 -5.23 8.86
N GLN A 126 3.21 -5.55 7.65
CA GLN A 126 4.52 -6.13 7.37
C GLN A 126 5.65 -5.09 7.32
N GLY A 127 5.36 -3.84 6.95
CA GLY A 127 6.37 -2.79 6.84
C GLY A 127 7.32 -3.00 5.64
N ASN A 128 8.59 -3.33 5.89
CA ASN A 128 9.63 -3.48 4.85
C ASN A 128 9.44 -4.77 4.02
N ILE A 129 8.57 -4.72 3.02
CA ILE A 129 8.28 -5.84 2.13
C ILE A 129 9.07 -5.67 0.82
N LYS A 130 9.64 -6.74 0.28
CA LYS A 130 10.28 -6.69 -1.04
C LYS A 130 9.26 -6.38 -2.12
N ILE A 131 9.62 -5.51 -3.06
CA ILE A 131 8.73 -5.01 -4.12
C ILE A 131 8.20 -6.12 -5.06
N ASN A 132 8.97 -7.17 -5.24
CA ASN A 132 8.59 -8.35 -6.03
C ASN A 132 7.78 -9.38 -5.23
N SER A 133 7.30 -9.03 -4.03
CA SER A 133 6.44 -9.92 -3.26
C SER A 133 5.04 -9.99 -3.87
N LYS A 134 4.39 -11.16 -3.72
CA LYS A 134 3.05 -11.39 -4.28
C LYS A 134 1.99 -10.40 -3.80
N ILE A 135 2.15 -9.80 -2.62
CA ILE A 135 1.17 -8.83 -2.12
C ILE A 135 1.16 -7.53 -2.95
N PHE A 136 2.32 -7.09 -3.48
CA PHE A 136 2.37 -5.94 -4.37
C PHE A 136 1.82 -6.26 -5.77
N ASP A 137 1.97 -7.51 -6.26
CA ASP A 137 1.29 -7.93 -7.50
C ASP A 137 -0.22 -7.84 -7.33
N ILE A 138 -0.74 -8.40 -6.23
CA ILE A 138 -2.18 -8.35 -5.92
C ILE A 138 -2.66 -6.89 -5.81
N LYS A 139 -1.87 -6.02 -5.14
CA LYS A 139 -2.18 -4.60 -5.05
C LYS A 139 -2.29 -3.97 -6.44
N ARG A 140 -1.28 -4.15 -7.31
CA ARG A 140 -1.28 -3.63 -8.69
C ARG A 140 -2.48 -4.11 -9.51
N GLU A 141 -2.80 -5.42 -9.42
CA GLU A 141 -3.97 -6.00 -10.10
C GLU A 141 -5.30 -5.40 -9.59
N LEU A 142 -5.41 -5.09 -8.31
CA LEU A 142 -6.62 -4.49 -7.73
C LEU A 142 -6.81 -3.02 -8.13
N GLU A 143 -5.72 -2.27 -8.29
CA GLU A 143 -5.73 -0.85 -8.66
C GLU A 143 -5.88 -0.61 -10.17
N ASP A 144 -5.72 -1.64 -11.00
CA ASP A 144 -5.75 -1.48 -12.45
C ASP A 144 -7.11 -0.88 -12.88
N PRO A 145 -7.11 0.35 -13.47
CA PRO A 145 -8.33 1.04 -13.85
C PRO A 145 -9.21 0.23 -14.81
N LYS A 146 -8.60 -0.64 -15.63
CA LYS A 146 -9.29 -1.52 -16.57
C LYS A 146 -10.22 -2.52 -15.85
N TYR A 147 -9.88 -2.92 -14.62
CA TYR A 147 -10.59 -3.96 -13.88
C TYR A 147 -11.27 -3.48 -12.61
N ILE A 148 -11.28 -2.18 -12.35
CA ILE A 148 -11.72 -1.61 -11.07
C ILE A 148 -13.19 -1.93 -10.74
N GLU A 149 -14.03 -2.08 -11.75
CA GLU A 149 -15.46 -2.42 -11.62
C GLU A 149 -15.71 -3.95 -11.58
N TYR A 150 -14.68 -4.76 -11.90
CA TYR A 150 -14.85 -6.20 -11.96
C TYR A 150 -14.69 -6.88 -10.59
N TYR A 151 -15.38 -8.00 -10.43
CA TYR A 151 -15.34 -8.81 -9.23
C TYR A 151 -13.97 -9.52 -9.08
N PRO A 152 -13.24 -9.41 -7.93
CA PRO A 152 -11.84 -9.83 -7.79
C PRO A 152 -11.69 -11.30 -7.34
N LYS A 153 -12.29 -12.26 -8.04
CA LYS A 153 -12.33 -13.69 -7.63
C LYS A 153 -10.95 -14.31 -7.41
N LEU A 154 -10.02 -14.08 -8.33
CA LEU A 154 -8.66 -14.62 -8.25
C LEU A 154 -7.86 -13.94 -7.15
N GLN A 155 -8.01 -12.63 -7.01
CA GLN A 155 -7.31 -11.84 -6.00
C GLN A 155 -7.75 -12.23 -4.58
N ILE A 156 -9.03 -12.54 -4.35
CA ILE A 156 -9.52 -13.06 -3.05
C ILE A 156 -8.76 -14.35 -2.68
N ARG A 157 -8.67 -15.30 -3.61
CA ARG A 157 -7.93 -16.55 -3.39
C ARG A 157 -6.45 -16.31 -3.16
N SER A 158 -5.86 -15.36 -3.89
CA SER A 158 -4.44 -15.01 -3.76
C SER A 158 -4.14 -14.38 -2.40
N VAL A 159 -5.00 -13.48 -1.89
CA VAL A 159 -4.86 -12.89 -0.54
C VAL A 159 -5.00 -13.98 0.53
N ASN A 160 -6.00 -14.85 0.42
CA ASN A 160 -6.18 -15.96 1.36
C ASN A 160 -4.93 -16.87 1.40
N THR A 161 -4.40 -17.25 0.24
CA THR A 161 -3.15 -18.05 0.14
C THR A 161 -1.96 -17.30 0.73
N TYR A 162 -1.90 -15.99 0.56
CA TYR A 162 -0.84 -15.15 1.15
C TYR A 162 -0.90 -15.18 2.69
N LEU A 163 -2.09 -15.03 3.27
CA LEU A 163 -2.32 -15.11 4.73
C LEU A 163 -1.95 -16.49 5.29
N ILE A 164 -2.32 -17.58 4.59
CA ILE A 164 -1.91 -18.95 4.95
C ILE A 164 -0.39 -19.05 5.04
N LYS A 165 0.33 -18.56 4.03
CA LYS A 165 1.81 -18.59 4.02
C LYS A 165 2.43 -17.74 5.13
N MET A 166 1.76 -16.68 5.56
CA MET A 166 2.16 -15.88 6.71
C MET A 166 1.86 -16.56 8.06
N ASN A 167 1.09 -17.63 8.07
CA ASN A 167 0.52 -18.25 9.27
C ASN A 167 -0.24 -17.22 10.14
N LYS A 168 -1.04 -16.37 9.49
CA LYS A 168 -1.84 -15.31 10.12
C LYS A 168 -3.24 -15.30 9.55
N THR A 169 -4.23 -14.95 10.37
CA THR A 169 -5.54 -14.53 9.89
C THR A 169 -5.58 -13.00 9.75
N PHE A 170 -6.55 -12.48 8.99
CA PHE A 170 -6.71 -11.04 8.87
C PHE A 170 -7.16 -10.41 10.21
N GLU A 171 -7.97 -11.12 10.99
CA GLU A 171 -8.36 -10.70 12.36
C GLU A 171 -7.15 -10.61 13.28
N ASN A 172 -6.20 -11.56 13.21
CA ASN A 172 -4.96 -11.46 13.97
C ASN A 172 -4.15 -10.22 13.59
N ILE A 173 -4.10 -9.88 12.29
CA ILE A 173 -3.40 -8.67 11.81
C ILE A 173 -4.08 -7.41 12.38
N ILE A 174 -5.41 -7.33 12.33
CA ILE A 174 -6.16 -6.20 12.91
C ILE A 174 -5.89 -6.11 14.41
N ALA A 175 -6.00 -7.22 15.15
CA ALA A 175 -5.76 -7.25 16.59
C ALA A 175 -4.34 -6.79 16.95
N ASP A 176 -3.34 -7.29 16.24
CA ASP A 176 -1.94 -6.89 16.43
C ASP A 176 -1.72 -5.39 16.16
N LEU A 177 -2.39 -4.83 15.17
CA LEU A 177 -2.30 -3.40 14.85
C LEU A 177 -3.06 -2.54 15.87
N GLN A 178 -4.19 -3.03 16.41
CA GLN A 178 -5.00 -2.32 17.39
C GLN A 178 -4.34 -2.21 18.77
N ASN A 179 -3.43 -3.13 19.13
CA ASN A 179 -2.78 -3.13 20.44
C ASN A 179 -2.15 -1.77 20.83
N ASN A 180 -1.66 -1.01 19.85
CA ASN A 180 -1.00 0.27 20.07
C ASN A 180 -1.60 1.41 19.25
N ASN A 181 -2.74 1.19 18.57
CA ASN A 181 -3.30 2.15 17.62
C ASN A 181 -4.82 2.13 17.67
N ASN A 182 -5.44 3.30 17.52
CA ASN A 182 -6.88 3.43 17.34
C ASN A 182 -7.23 3.30 15.86
N LEU A 183 -7.43 2.05 15.38
CA LEU A 183 -7.79 1.80 13.99
C LEU A 183 -9.26 2.11 13.71
N ARG A 184 -9.52 2.68 12.52
CA ARG A 184 -10.89 2.77 12.01
C ARG A 184 -11.46 1.37 11.73
N THR A 185 -12.78 1.26 11.70
CA THR A 185 -13.45 0.01 11.36
C THR A 185 -13.27 -0.29 9.86
N PHE A 186 -12.75 -1.46 9.55
CA PHE A 186 -12.63 -1.96 8.19
C PHE A 186 -13.75 -2.96 7.90
N LYS A 187 -14.46 -2.75 6.79
CA LYS A 187 -15.47 -3.71 6.31
C LYS A 187 -14.80 -4.71 5.39
N TYR A 188 -15.08 -6.00 5.61
CA TYR A 188 -14.62 -7.11 4.78
C TYR A 188 -15.66 -8.25 4.68
N ASP A 189 -16.87 -7.96 5.12
CA ASP A 189 -18.04 -8.84 5.09
C ASP A 189 -18.31 -9.40 3.69
N LEU A 190 -18.26 -8.58 2.64
CA LEU A 190 -18.52 -9.03 1.28
C LEU A 190 -17.43 -10.00 0.76
N VAL A 191 -16.19 -9.88 1.24
CA VAL A 191 -15.12 -10.82 0.90
C VAL A 191 -15.34 -12.15 1.63
N LEU A 192 -15.72 -12.11 2.91
CA LEU A 192 -16.06 -13.32 3.70
C LEU A 192 -17.24 -14.07 3.10
N ASP A 193 -18.32 -13.36 2.76
CA ASP A 193 -19.51 -13.94 2.11
C ASP A 193 -19.16 -14.70 0.81
N TYR A 194 -18.24 -14.14 0.02
CA TYR A 194 -17.78 -14.82 -1.19
C TYR A 194 -17.00 -16.10 -0.85
N MET A 195 -16.13 -16.06 0.15
CA MET A 195 -15.33 -17.23 0.54
C MET A 195 -16.23 -18.34 1.06
N GLU A 196 -17.22 -18.02 1.89
CA GLU A 196 -18.19 -18.97 2.42
C GLU A 196 -19.01 -19.64 1.30
N LYS A 197 -19.59 -18.84 0.40
CA LYS A 197 -20.37 -19.34 -0.75
C LYS A 197 -19.57 -20.23 -1.72
N ASN A 198 -18.24 -20.10 -1.72
CA ASN A 198 -17.37 -20.87 -2.62
C ASN A 198 -16.53 -21.93 -1.88
N ASN A 199 -16.85 -22.25 -0.62
CA ASN A 199 -16.14 -23.22 0.22
C ASN A 199 -14.62 -22.99 0.26
N ILE A 200 -14.19 -21.72 0.30
CA ILE A 200 -12.79 -21.36 0.44
C ILE A 200 -12.45 -21.34 1.92
N SER A 201 -11.44 -22.14 2.33
CA SER A 201 -10.93 -22.11 3.71
C SER A 201 -10.56 -20.69 4.12
N GLN A 202 -11.13 -20.22 5.24
CA GLN A 202 -11.05 -18.81 5.62
C GLN A 202 -9.84 -18.56 6.51
N HIS A 203 -8.84 -17.80 6.01
CA HIS A 203 -7.81 -17.12 6.79
C HIS A 203 -8.03 -15.59 6.86
N LEU A 204 -9.20 -15.15 6.40
CA LEU A 204 -9.67 -13.77 6.58
C LEU A 204 -10.45 -13.59 7.91
N LYS A 205 -10.75 -14.71 8.59
CA LYS A 205 -11.21 -14.71 10.00
C LYS A 205 -10.09 -14.99 10.93
#